data_1994b617e6712e1ef56825df7b6a695a
#
_entry.id   1994b617e6712e1ef56825df7b6a695a
#
_cell.length_a   1.000
_cell.length_b   1.000
_cell.length_c   1.000
_cell.angle_alpha   90.00
_cell.angle_beta   90.00
_cell.angle_gamma   90.00
#
_symmetry.space_group_name_H-M   'P 1'
#
loop_
_entity.id
_entity.type
_entity.pdbx_description
1 polymer ?
#
loop_
_entity_poly.entity_id
_entity_poly.type
_entity_poly.pdbx_seq_one_letter_code
_entity_poly.pdbx_strand_id
1 'polypeptide(L)'
;MLRGNHDNPSHWKDDLIDEEYENIIHLKDHQLLLLNDDLFMCIGGGTSIDRCFRDIERSYWADENISFPKYNELEKDIIKNKGLHGILSHCGPLPPKCSNNRLDYWYLQDADLRNDLQEEQLIINKIFDIYQPKFWFFGHYHVDESFDFKNCKCICLNELSMTYYEQYCPRREDSML
;
A
#
# COMPACT_ATOMS: atom_id res chain seq x y z
N MET A 1 -0.64 -11.93 -0.27
CA MET A 1 0.55 -11.24 0.30
C MET A 1 0.92 -10.08 -0.59
N LEU A 2 1.32 -8.92 -0.06
CA LEU A 2 1.68 -7.71 -0.80
C LEU A 2 3.15 -7.40 -0.53
N ARG A 3 3.87 -6.88 -1.54
CA ARG A 3 5.29 -6.52 -1.43
C ARG A 3 5.51 -5.37 -0.45
N GLY A 4 6.41 -5.56 0.52
CA GLY A 4 6.93 -4.49 1.39
C GLY A 4 8.21 -3.85 0.83
N ASN A 5 8.76 -2.88 1.57
CA ASN A 5 10.04 -2.23 1.24
C ASN A 5 11.25 -3.13 1.56
N HIS A 6 11.07 -4.20 2.35
CA HIS A 6 12.12 -5.19 2.63
C HIS A 6 12.11 -6.40 1.70
N ASP A 7 11.18 -6.45 0.76
CA ASP A 7 11.04 -7.56 -0.17
C ASP A 7 11.78 -7.25 -1.48
N ASN A 8 12.43 -8.26 -2.05
CA ASN A 8 13.08 -8.10 -3.35
C ASN A 8 12.03 -7.89 -4.45
N PRO A 9 11.97 -6.70 -5.10
CA PRO A 9 10.95 -6.41 -6.09
C PRO A 9 10.94 -7.37 -7.29
N SER A 10 12.07 -8.01 -7.60
CA SER A 10 12.15 -8.96 -8.72
C SER A 10 11.27 -10.19 -8.50
N HIS A 11 11.07 -10.62 -7.26
CA HIS A 11 10.23 -11.77 -6.94
C HIS A 11 8.74 -11.50 -7.22
N TRP A 12 8.31 -10.25 -7.26
CA TRP A 12 6.92 -9.87 -7.59
C TRP A 12 6.68 -9.62 -9.08
N LYS A 13 7.75 -9.60 -9.90
CA LYS A 13 7.63 -9.39 -11.35
C LYS A 13 7.37 -10.71 -12.10
N ASP A 14 7.85 -11.82 -11.56
CA ASP A 14 7.71 -13.13 -12.17
C ASP A 14 6.59 -13.93 -11.52
N ASP A 15 5.86 -14.72 -12.31
CA ASP A 15 4.76 -15.59 -11.83
C ASP A 15 5.26 -16.80 -11.01
N LEU A 16 6.57 -16.85 -10.72
CA LEU A 16 7.26 -18.00 -10.12
C LEU A 16 6.90 -18.30 -8.66
N ILE A 17 6.29 -17.35 -7.95
CA ILE A 17 6.02 -17.52 -6.51
C ILE A 17 4.71 -18.29 -6.27
N ASP A 18 3.78 -18.25 -7.20
CA ASP A 18 2.46 -18.87 -7.05
C ASP A 18 2.49 -20.41 -7.08
N GLU A 19 3.57 -21.02 -7.57
CA GLU A 19 3.68 -22.49 -7.68
C GLU A 19 4.13 -23.17 -6.38
N GLU A 20 4.77 -22.45 -5.44
CA GLU A 20 5.38 -23.06 -4.25
C GLU A 20 4.42 -23.13 -3.04
N TYR A 21 3.39 -22.26 -2.99
CA TYR A 21 2.50 -22.14 -1.83
C TYR A 21 1.03 -22.06 -2.23
N GLU A 22 0.33 -23.17 -2.27
CA GLU A 22 -1.09 -23.26 -2.67
C GLU A 22 -2.04 -22.35 -1.86
N ASN A 23 -1.65 -21.91 -0.67
CA ASN A 23 -2.47 -21.10 0.23
C ASN A 23 -2.05 -19.63 0.33
N ILE A 24 -1.05 -19.20 -0.48
CA ILE A 24 -0.54 -17.83 -0.48
C ILE A 24 -0.71 -17.25 -1.87
N ILE A 25 -1.48 -16.18 -1.96
CA ILE A 25 -1.63 -15.40 -3.20
C ILE A 25 -0.74 -14.18 -3.12
N HIS A 26 0.17 -14.03 -4.09
CA HIS A 26 0.98 -12.83 -4.25
C HIS A 26 0.20 -11.79 -5.06
N LEU A 27 -0.01 -10.62 -4.45
CA LEU A 27 -0.68 -9.51 -5.10
C LEU A 27 0.36 -8.64 -5.78
N LYS A 28 0.28 -8.51 -7.10
CA LYS A 28 1.19 -7.67 -7.90
C LYS A 28 0.90 -6.20 -7.64
N ASP A 29 1.93 -5.36 -7.81
CA ASP A 29 1.74 -3.92 -7.77
C ASP A 29 0.73 -3.48 -8.82
N HIS A 30 -0.23 -2.65 -8.41
CA HIS A 30 -1.34 -2.12 -9.20
C HIS A 30 -2.41 -3.16 -9.59
N GLN A 31 -2.32 -4.39 -9.10
CA GLN A 31 -3.37 -5.39 -9.34
C GLN A 31 -4.72 -4.90 -8.79
N LEU A 32 -5.77 -5.10 -9.57
CA LEU A 32 -7.15 -4.92 -9.12
C LEU A 32 -7.64 -6.23 -8.51
N LEU A 33 -8.19 -6.15 -7.31
CA LEU A 33 -8.70 -7.28 -6.54
C LEU A 33 -10.17 -7.07 -6.23
N LEU A 34 -10.99 -8.09 -6.46
CA LEU A 34 -12.38 -8.11 -6.02
C LEU A 34 -12.50 -8.91 -4.72
N LEU A 35 -12.98 -8.25 -3.66
CA LEU A 35 -13.31 -8.87 -2.38
C LEU A 35 -14.78 -8.60 -2.07
N ASN A 36 -15.62 -9.65 -2.01
CA ASN A 36 -17.06 -9.52 -1.75
C ASN A 36 -17.75 -8.47 -2.65
N ASP A 37 -17.45 -8.48 -3.95
CA ASP A 37 -17.90 -7.52 -4.97
C ASP A 37 -17.35 -6.08 -4.84
N ASP A 38 -16.57 -5.78 -3.82
CA ASP A 38 -15.89 -4.51 -3.66
C ASP A 38 -14.52 -4.52 -4.36
N LEU A 39 -14.23 -3.47 -5.14
CA LEU A 39 -13.02 -3.35 -5.93
C LEU A 39 -11.91 -2.69 -5.10
N PHE A 40 -10.77 -3.37 -5.01
CA PHE A 40 -9.55 -2.87 -4.36
C PHE A 40 -8.40 -2.73 -5.35
N MET A 41 -7.53 -1.78 -5.07
CA MET A 41 -6.23 -1.58 -5.73
C MET A 41 -5.12 -2.03 -4.80
N CYS A 42 -4.16 -2.80 -5.30
CA CYS A 42 -2.99 -3.28 -4.55
C CYS A 42 -1.76 -2.43 -4.88
N ILE A 43 -1.01 -1.97 -3.87
CA ILE A 43 0.19 -1.15 -4.07
C ILE A 43 1.27 -1.64 -3.11
N GLY A 44 2.32 -2.23 -3.66
CA GLY A 44 3.49 -2.65 -2.87
C GLY A 44 4.53 -1.56 -2.70
N GLY A 45 5.48 -1.82 -1.81
CA GLY A 45 6.66 -0.99 -1.60
C GLY A 45 6.48 0.17 -0.65
N GLY A 46 7.58 0.84 -0.40
CA GLY A 46 7.71 2.00 0.47
C GLY A 46 9.17 2.41 0.59
N THR A 47 9.45 3.63 1.01
CA THR A 47 10.80 4.14 1.18
C THR A 47 11.40 3.69 2.50
N SER A 48 12.53 2.96 2.46
CA SER A 48 13.27 2.55 3.66
C SER A 48 14.06 3.73 4.22
N ILE A 49 13.76 4.14 5.46
CA ILE A 49 14.47 5.25 6.11
C ILE A 49 15.89 4.89 6.55
N ASP A 50 16.18 3.61 6.70
CA ASP A 50 17.46 3.05 7.16
C ASP A 50 18.31 2.46 6.02
N ARG A 51 17.98 2.76 4.76
CA ARG A 51 18.62 2.19 3.55
C ARG A 51 20.13 2.44 3.48
N CYS A 52 20.61 3.53 4.07
CA CYS A 52 22.05 3.85 4.12
C CYS A 52 22.87 2.84 4.97
N PHE A 53 22.21 2.00 5.79
CA PHE A 53 22.81 0.95 6.59
C PHE A 53 22.56 -0.46 6.04
N ARG A 54 21.96 -0.55 4.85
CA ARG A 54 21.59 -1.82 4.21
C ARG A 54 22.49 -2.15 3.05
N ASP A 55 22.62 -3.44 2.77
CA ASP A 55 23.38 -3.95 1.62
C ASP A 55 22.49 -3.88 0.37
N ILE A 56 23.00 -3.22 -0.68
CA ILE A 56 22.33 -3.14 -1.98
C ILE A 56 22.17 -4.55 -2.57
N GLU A 57 20.97 -4.83 -3.13
CA GLU A 57 20.59 -6.12 -3.72
C GLU A 57 20.53 -7.32 -2.75
N ARG A 58 20.64 -7.07 -1.44
CA ARG A 58 20.51 -8.11 -0.40
C ARG A 58 19.46 -7.77 0.64
N SER A 59 19.41 -6.53 1.08
CA SER A 59 18.46 -6.02 2.08
C SER A 59 17.90 -4.65 1.73
N TYR A 60 18.34 -4.07 0.61
CA TYR A 60 17.86 -2.84 0.01
C TYR A 60 17.83 -2.95 -1.51
N TRP A 61 16.77 -2.48 -2.13
CA TRP A 61 16.58 -2.45 -3.58
C TRP A 61 16.20 -1.04 -4.02
N ALA A 62 16.88 -0.52 -5.06
CA ALA A 62 16.66 0.84 -5.55
C ALA A 62 15.23 1.08 -6.10
N ASP A 63 14.50 0.01 -6.43
CA ASP A 63 13.12 0.02 -6.92
C ASP A 63 12.10 -0.45 -5.85
N GLU A 64 12.43 -0.35 -4.55
CA GLU A 64 11.55 -0.71 -3.45
C GLU A 64 10.36 0.23 -3.28
N ASN A 65 10.47 1.47 -3.75
CA ASN A 65 9.48 2.53 -3.53
C ASN A 65 8.12 2.21 -4.16
N ILE A 66 7.10 2.89 -3.68
CA ILE A 66 5.79 2.83 -4.32
C ILE A 66 5.85 3.51 -5.69
N SER A 67 5.00 3.07 -6.61
CA SER A 67 4.86 3.72 -7.91
C SER A 67 3.41 4.11 -8.19
N PHE A 68 3.23 5.13 -9.03
CA PHE A 68 1.90 5.54 -9.44
C PHE A 68 1.27 4.50 -10.37
N PRO A 69 0.02 4.04 -10.09
CA PRO A 69 -0.63 3.00 -10.89
C PRO A 69 -0.78 3.38 -12.36
N LYS A 70 -0.45 2.43 -13.24
CA LYS A 70 -0.62 2.57 -14.69
C LYS A 70 -1.61 1.53 -15.17
N TYR A 71 -2.82 1.98 -15.54
CA TYR A 71 -3.88 1.13 -16.01
C TYR A 71 -4.11 1.30 -17.52
N ASN A 72 -4.42 0.19 -18.19
CA ASN A 72 -4.95 0.19 -19.56
C ASN A 72 -6.41 0.69 -19.58
N GLU A 73 -6.99 0.85 -20.77
CA GLU A 73 -8.35 1.41 -20.89
C GLU A 73 -9.42 0.50 -20.28
N LEU A 74 -9.28 -0.83 -20.38
CA LEU A 74 -10.21 -1.77 -19.77
C LEU A 74 -10.23 -1.66 -18.24
N GLU A 75 -9.06 -1.60 -17.63
CA GLU A 75 -8.92 -1.43 -16.17
C GLU A 75 -9.49 -0.10 -15.69
N LYS A 76 -9.24 0.98 -16.44
CA LYS A 76 -9.82 2.31 -16.17
C LYS A 76 -11.34 2.28 -16.24
N ASP A 77 -11.90 1.57 -17.20
CA ASP A 77 -13.34 1.40 -17.34
C ASP A 77 -13.93 0.58 -16.19
N ILE A 78 -13.23 -0.45 -15.71
CA ILE A 78 -13.65 -1.22 -14.53
C ILE A 78 -13.68 -0.32 -13.31
N ILE A 79 -12.62 0.46 -13.05
CA ILE A 79 -12.55 1.39 -11.93
C ILE A 79 -13.66 2.45 -12.03
N LYS A 80 -13.89 3.00 -13.21
CA LYS A 80 -14.91 4.02 -13.45
C LYS A 80 -16.34 3.50 -13.21
N ASN A 81 -16.63 2.27 -13.66
CA ASN A 81 -17.98 1.72 -13.59
C ASN A 81 -18.30 1.12 -12.22
N LYS A 82 -17.36 0.46 -11.57
CA LYS A 82 -17.55 -0.13 -10.23
C LYS A 82 -17.27 0.88 -9.09
N GLY A 83 -16.40 1.86 -9.33
CA GLY A 83 -15.81 2.69 -8.30
C GLY A 83 -14.75 1.93 -7.49
N LEU A 84 -13.68 2.59 -7.08
CA LEU A 84 -12.69 1.98 -6.21
C LEU A 84 -13.21 2.02 -4.76
N HIS A 85 -13.40 0.84 -4.16
CA HIS A 85 -13.84 0.74 -2.78
C HIS A 85 -12.71 1.04 -1.82
N GLY A 86 -11.53 0.45 -2.07
CA GLY A 86 -10.39 0.67 -1.19
C GLY A 86 -9.03 0.40 -1.84
N ILE A 87 -8.00 0.70 -1.06
CA ILE A 87 -6.60 0.40 -1.39
C ILE A 87 -6.04 -0.53 -0.32
N LEU A 88 -5.30 -1.53 -0.77
CA LEU A 88 -4.43 -2.38 0.05
C LEU A 88 -2.99 -2.04 -0.33
N SER A 89 -2.22 -1.48 0.58
CA SER A 89 -0.83 -1.12 0.29
C SER A 89 0.13 -1.50 1.41
N HIS A 90 1.43 -1.51 1.11
CA HIS A 90 2.43 -1.61 2.17
C HIS A 90 2.58 -0.25 2.85
N CYS A 91 2.94 0.80 2.12
CA CYS A 91 2.99 2.18 2.60
C CYS A 91 1.70 2.93 2.25
N GLY A 92 1.33 3.94 3.04
CA GLY A 92 0.10 4.71 2.85
C GLY A 92 0.22 6.14 3.38
N PRO A 93 -0.91 6.84 3.56
CA PRO A 93 -0.91 8.17 4.16
C PRO A 93 -0.22 8.17 5.53
N LEU A 94 0.59 9.19 5.81
CA LEU A 94 1.33 9.27 7.07
C LEU A 94 0.39 9.30 8.28
N PRO A 95 0.46 8.32 9.19
CA PRO A 95 -0.38 8.31 10.38
C PRO A 95 -0.09 9.51 11.30
N PRO A 96 -1.10 10.15 11.92
CA PRO A 96 -0.90 11.26 12.85
C PRO A 96 0.09 10.96 13.99
N LYS A 97 0.10 9.74 14.52
CA LYS A 97 1.09 9.32 15.54
C LYS A 97 2.54 9.37 15.04
N CYS A 98 2.74 9.26 13.73
CA CYS A 98 4.07 9.28 13.11
C CYS A 98 4.51 10.69 12.68
N SER A 99 3.61 11.68 12.67
CA SER A 99 3.90 13.05 12.19
C SER A 99 5.00 13.77 12.99
N ASN A 100 5.25 13.34 14.22
CA ASN A 100 6.28 13.89 15.11
C ASN A 100 7.56 13.05 15.12
N ASN A 101 7.69 12.06 14.27
CA ASN A 101 8.89 11.23 14.18
C ASN A 101 10.08 12.09 13.77
N ARG A 102 11.14 12.05 14.58
CA ARG A 102 12.38 12.76 14.30
C ARG A 102 13.16 12.00 13.22
N LEU A 103 12.94 12.35 11.98
CA LEU A 103 13.70 11.83 10.84
C LEU A 103 15.06 12.55 10.67
N ASP A 104 15.37 13.54 11.50
CA ASP A 104 16.60 14.36 11.39
C ASP A 104 17.86 13.51 11.38
N TYR A 105 17.91 12.46 12.22
CA TYR A 105 19.03 11.53 12.24
C TYR A 105 19.23 10.86 10.87
N TRP A 106 18.18 10.36 10.26
CA TRP A 106 18.21 9.65 8.97
C TRP A 106 18.57 10.60 7.83
N TYR A 107 18.06 11.83 7.86
CA TYR A 107 18.39 12.86 6.86
C TYR A 107 19.87 13.29 6.91
N LEU A 108 20.53 13.15 8.05
CA LEU A 108 21.98 13.39 8.16
C LEU A 108 22.80 12.25 7.58
N GLN A 109 22.25 11.03 7.55
CA GLN A 109 22.93 9.85 7.00
C GLN A 109 22.68 9.67 5.49
N ASP A 110 21.54 10.17 5.02
CA ASP A 110 21.10 10.03 3.62
C ASP A 110 20.51 11.35 3.11
N ALA A 111 21.28 12.04 2.26
CA ALA A 111 20.89 13.36 1.78
C ALA A 111 19.64 13.32 0.85
N ASP A 112 19.39 12.20 0.17
CA ASP A 112 18.30 12.06 -0.79
C ASP A 112 17.00 11.58 -0.12
N LEU A 113 17.07 11.00 1.07
CA LEU A 113 15.94 10.42 1.78
C LEU A 113 14.76 11.40 1.92
N ARG A 114 15.04 12.67 2.20
CA ARG A 114 13.98 13.70 2.36
C ARG A 114 13.19 13.87 1.07
N ASN A 115 13.87 13.91 -0.06
CA ASN A 115 13.22 14.08 -1.36
C ASN A 115 12.39 12.86 -1.70
N ASP A 116 12.92 11.66 -1.46
CA ASP A 116 12.23 10.41 -1.76
C ASP A 116 10.96 10.23 -0.90
N LEU A 117 11.02 10.55 0.39
CA LEU A 117 9.84 10.54 1.26
C LEU A 117 8.79 11.59 0.83
N GLN A 118 9.23 12.76 0.36
CA GLN A 118 8.31 13.76 -0.19
C GLN A 118 7.67 13.27 -1.49
N GLU A 119 8.45 12.66 -2.37
CA GLU A 119 7.94 12.09 -3.62
C GLU A 119 6.94 10.97 -3.34
N GLU A 120 7.21 10.08 -2.39
CA GLU A 120 6.29 9.05 -1.94
C GLU A 120 4.95 9.64 -1.48
N GLN A 121 4.98 10.68 -0.64
CA GLN A 121 3.75 11.35 -0.19
C GLN A 121 3.03 12.07 -1.33
N LEU A 122 3.73 12.60 -2.33
CA LEU A 122 3.12 13.18 -3.54
C LEU A 122 2.41 12.10 -4.37
N ILE A 123 3.00 10.92 -4.52
CA ILE A 123 2.38 9.78 -5.20
C ILE A 123 1.10 9.35 -4.46
N ILE A 124 1.16 9.19 -3.13
CA ILE A 124 0.01 8.85 -2.29
C ILE A 124 -1.13 9.86 -2.45
N ASN A 125 -0.82 11.16 -2.37
CA ASN A 125 -1.81 12.21 -2.55
C ASN A 125 -2.44 12.17 -3.95
N LYS A 126 -1.64 11.95 -4.99
CA LYS A 126 -2.11 11.84 -6.37
C LYS A 126 -3.01 10.62 -6.58
N ILE A 127 -2.67 9.48 -6.00
CA ILE A 127 -3.50 8.28 -6.01
C ILE A 127 -4.86 8.59 -5.37
N PHE A 128 -4.85 9.23 -4.21
CA PHE A 128 -6.06 9.62 -3.52
C PHE A 128 -6.92 10.57 -4.36
N ASP A 129 -6.34 11.63 -4.93
CA ASP A 129 -7.07 12.66 -5.67
C ASP A 129 -7.72 12.11 -6.95
N ILE A 130 -7.12 11.10 -7.57
CA ILE A 130 -7.64 10.47 -8.79
C ILE A 130 -8.67 9.39 -8.49
N TYR A 131 -8.40 8.53 -7.53
CA TYR A 131 -9.19 7.31 -7.33
C TYR A 131 -10.19 7.40 -6.18
N GLN A 132 -10.01 8.35 -5.24
CA GLN A 132 -10.92 8.65 -4.13
C GLN A 132 -11.44 7.40 -3.40
N PRO A 133 -10.55 6.53 -2.86
CA PRO A 133 -10.96 5.31 -2.18
C PRO A 133 -11.74 5.64 -0.91
N LYS A 134 -12.69 4.77 -0.52
CA LYS A 134 -13.41 4.90 0.76
C LYS A 134 -12.55 4.42 1.92
N PHE A 135 -11.73 3.41 1.68
CA PHE A 135 -10.85 2.79 2.68
C PHE A 135 -9.42 2.68 2.16
N TRP A 136 -8.46 2.78 3.07
CA TRP A 136 -7.04 2.53 2.78
C TRP A 136 -6.43 1.73 3.91
N PHE A 137 -6.09 0.47 3.66
CA PHE A 137 -5.44 -0.44 4.60
C PHE A 137 -3.96 -0.55 4.26
N PHE A 138 -3.10 -0.33 5.25
CA PHE A 138 -1.64 -0.33 5.04
C PHE A 138 -0.88 -0.63 6.33
N GLY A 139 0.44 -0.85 6.23
CA GLY A 139 1.36 -1.07 7.33
C GLY A 139 2.51 -0.07 7.34
N HIS A 140 3.75 -0.56 7.25
CA HIS A 140 5.00 0.18 7.10
C HIS A 140 5.43 1.03 8.30
N TYR A 141 4.51 1.75 8.93
CA TYR A 141 4.80 2.70 10.01
C TYR A 141 4.86 2.08 11.40
N HIS A 142 4.64 0.77 11.55
CA HIS A 142 4.70 0.00 12.80
C HIS A 142 3.80 0.58 13.91
N VAL A 143 2.63 1.07 13.56
CA VAL A 143 1.63 1.57 14.50
C VAL A 143 0.24 1.06 14.16
N ASP A 144 -0.57 0.80 15.19
CA ASP A 144 -2.00 0.59 15.02
C ASP A 144 -2.71 1.94 15.16
N GLU A 145 -3.25 2.43 14.04
CA GLU A 145 -3.98 3.68 14.02
C GLU A 145 -5.07 3.68 12.96
N SER A 146 -6.23 4.21 13.33
CA SER A 146 -7.32 4.47 12.39
C SER A 146 -7.64 5.96 12.42
N PHE A 147 -7.59 6.59 11.24
CA PHE A 147 -7.78 8.03 11.09
C PHE A 147 -8.47 8.35 9.76
N ASP A 148 -8.96 9.57 9.64
CA ASP A 148 -9.54 10.05 8.40
C ASP A 148 -8.51 10.89 7.63
N PHE A 149 -8.29 10.55 6.38
CA PHE A 149 -7.46 11.30 5.45
C PHE A 149 -8.34 11.74 4.28
N LYS A 150 -8.63 13.04 4.20
CA LYS A 150 -9.65 13.58 3.31
C LYS A 150 -10.99 12.85 3.57
N ASN A 151 -11.57 12.18 2.57
CA ASN A 151 -12.82 11.42 2.69
C ASN A 151 -12.60 9.90 2.79
N CYS A 152 -11.37 9.48 3.10
CA CYS A 152 -10.97 8.09 3.17
C CYS A 152 -10.74 7.67 4.61
N LYS A 153 -11.26 6.52 5.02
CA LYS A 153 -10.93 5.89 6.29
C LYS A 153 -9.62 5.12 6.14
N CYS A 154 -8.56 5.60 6.78
CA CYS A 154 -7.24 5.01 6.79
C CYS A 154 -7.07 4.09 8.00
N ILE A 155 -6.56 2.88 7.76
CA ILE A 155 -6.31 1.85 8.76
C ILE A 155 -4.84 1.42 8.61
N CYS A 156 -3.99 1.93 9.50
CA CYS A 156 -2.59 1.52 9.60
C CYS A 156 -2.49 0.37 10.59
N LEU A 157 -1.83 -0.71 10.19
CA LEU A 157 -1.63 -1.91 11.00
C LEU A 157 -0.16 -2.01 11.41
N ASN A 158 0.06 -2.30 12.69
CA ASN A 158 1.37 -2.63 13.23
C ASN A 158 1.83 -4.03 12.76
N GLU A 159 3.07 -4.39 13.04
CA GLU A 159 3.59 -5.73 12.82
C GLU A 159 2.71 -6.78 13.51
N LEU A 160 2.36 -7.84 12.78
CA LEU A 160 1.51 -8.94 13.24
C LEU A 160 0.09 -8.53 13.69
N SER A 161 -0.32 -7.28 13.49
CA SER A 161 -1.69 -6.87 13.75
C SER A 161 -2.63 -7.38 12.66
N MET A 162 -3.86 -7.68 13.07
CA MET A 162 -4.91 -8.17 12.19
C MET A 162 -6.17 -7.30 12.34
N THR A 163 -6.89 -7.15 11.24
CA THR A 163 -8.21 -6.54 11.25
C THR A 163 -9.17 -7.32 10.37
N TYR A 164 -10.45 -7.17 10.62
CA TYR A 164 -11.50 -7.81 9.81
C TYR A 164 -12.17 -6.76 8.94
N TYR A 165 -12.15 -7.01 7.64
CA TYR A 165 -12.76 -6.11 6.65
C TYR A 165 -14.24 -5.85 6.93
N GLU A 166 -14.99 -6.85 7.38
CA GLU A 166 -16.42 -6.76 7.71
C GLU A 166 -16.74 -5.75 8.81
N GLN A 167 -15.77 -5.37 9.66
CA GLN A 167 -15.95 -4.30 10.66
C GLN A 167 -16.14 -2.93 10.00
N TYR A 168 -15.56 -2.74 8.82
CA TYR A 168 -15.62 -1.48 8.06
C TYR A 168 -16.66 -1.53 6.95
N CYS A 169 -16.92 -2.73 6.43
CA CYS A 169 -17.86 -2.99 5.35
C CYS A 169 -18.72 -4.20 5.71
N PRO A 170 -19.77 -4.04 6.51
CA PRO A 170 -20.70 -5.12 6.79
C PRO A 170 -21.27 -5.65 5.46
N ARG A 171 -21.34 -6.97 5.33
CA ARG A 171 -21.94 -7.62 4.14
C ARG A 171 -23.31 -6.99 3.91
N ARG A 172 -23.58 -6.62 2.67
CA ARG A 172 -24.95 -6.30 2.26
C ARG A 172 -25.76 -7.56 2.55
N GLU A 173 -26.67 -7.51 3.52
CA GLU A 173 -27.66 -8.56 3.66
C GLU A 173 -28.33 -8.69 2.29
N ASP A 174 -28.23 -9.90 1.69
CA ASP A 174 -28.95 -10.19 0.48
C ASP A 174 -30.41 -9.81 0.77
N SER A 175 -30.86 -8.77 0.12
CA SER A 175 -32.27 -8.44 0.10
C SER A 175 -32.92 -9.56 -0.69
N MET A 176 -33.20 -10.68 -0.01
CA MET A 176 -34.14 -11.67 -0.48
C MET A 176 -35.50 -10.99 -0.58
N LEU A 177 -35.84 -10.61 -1.79
CA LEU A 177 -37.21 -10.41 -2.23
C LEU A 177 -37.48 -11.34 -3.40
#